data_973788c882cf35f77750a2eac45bafb0
#
_entry.id   973788c882cf35f77750a2eac45bafb0
#
_cell.length_a   1.000
_cell.length_b   1.000
_cell.length_c   1.000
_cell.angle_alpha   90.00
_cell.angle_beta   90.00
_cell.angle_gamma   90.00
#
_symmetry.space_group_name_H-M   'P 1'
#
loop_
_entity.id
_entity.type
_entity.pdbx_description
1 polymer ?
#
loop_
_entity_poly.entity_id
_entity_poly.type
_entity_poly.pdbx_seq_one_letter_code
_entity_poly.pdbx_strand_id
1 'polypeptide(L)'
;EERHGFNKTTTKTFVTDMFKSLLISATISSVIYATVIYIVVNLGDNWWVYAFGAVFTLQAIIFFLYPVLIMPLFNKFEPLDNEEFKKPIEKLLKKVDFKSKGLFVMNASLRSTHGNAFFTGFGKNKRIVFFDTLLKTITPDEMEAILGHELGHYKLGHIRKTLISSLVFGFIGFYILSEVLKSDNFFLDHGLE
;
A
#
# COMPACT_ATOMS: atom_id res chain seq x y z
N GLU A 1 0.66 -16.06 -14.91
CA GLU A 1 -0.37 -16.51 -13.92
C GLU A 1 -1.47 -17.37 -14.56
N GLU A 2 -1.93 -17.05 -15.77
CA GLU A 2 -2.94 -17.85 -16.48
C GLU A 2 -2.48 -19.27 -16.77
N ARG A 3 -1.21 -19.47 -17.16
CA ARG A 3 -0.63 -20.80 -17.46
C ARG A 3 -0.62 -21.75 -16.26
N HIS A 4 -0.69 -21.24 -15.04
CA HIS A 4 -0.65 -22.02 -13.80
C HIS A 4 -1.98 -22.07 -13.06
N GLY A 5 -3.05 -21.51 -13.63
CA GLY A 5 -4.40 -21.54 -13.05
C GLY A 5 -4.60 -20.65 -11.79
N PHE A 6 -3.65 -19.75 -11.50
CA PHE A 6 -3.77 -18.85 -10.33
C PHE A 6 -4.75 -17.70 -10.51
N ASN A 7 -4.96 -17.25 -11.76
CA ASN A 7 -5.92 -16.20 -12.06
C ASN A 7 -7.36 -16.76 -12.08
N LYS A 8 -8.21 -16.21 -11.22
CA LYS A 8 -9.66 -16.52 -11.12
C LYS A 8 -10.55 -15.35 -11.52
N THR A 9 -9.95 -14.27 -11.98
CA THR A 9 -10.67 -13.04 -12.33
C THR A 9 -11.59 -13.27 -13.52
N THR A 10 -12.90 -13.05 -13.33
CA THR A 10 -13.85 -13.06 -14.45
C THR A 10 -13.69 -11.80 -15.30
N THR A 11 -14.07 -11.85 -16.59
CA THR A 11 -14.06 -10.68 -17.47
C THR A 11 -14.82 -9.49 -16.88
N LYS A 12 -15.97 -9.75 -16.24
CA LYS A 12 -16.76 -8.71 -15.56
C LYS A 12 -15.96 -8.06 -14.42
N THR A 13 -15.35 -8.87 -13.55
CA THR A 13 -14.52 -8.37 -12.44
C THR A 13 -13.34 -7.58 -12.97
N PHE A 14 -12.65 -8.10 -13.98
CA PHE A 14 -11.52 -7.43 -14.62
C PHE A 14 -11.89 -6.05 -15.16
N VAL A 15 -12.95 -5.95 -15.98
CA VAL A 15 -13.40 -4.68 -16.55
C VAL A 15 -13.82 -3.69 -15.46
N THR A 16 -14.57 -4.16 -14.45
CA THR A 16 -15.00 -3.31 -13.34
C THR A 16 -13.80 -2.77 -12.53
N ASP A 17 -12.84 -3.64 -12.22
CA ASP A 17 -11.63 -3.25 -11.47
C ASP A 17 -10.74 -2.32 -12.31
N MET A 18 -10.65 -2.54 -13.62
CA MET A 18 -9.93 -1.66 -14.54
C MET A 18 -10.51 -0.23 -14.54
N PHE A 19 -11.84 -0.09 -14.65
CA PHE A 19 -12.49 1.23 -14.59
C PHE A 19 -12.30 1.92 -13.24
N LYS A 20 -12.47 1.20 -12.12
CA LYS A 20 -12.22 1.74 -10.78
C LYS A 20 -10.77 2.19 -10.62
N SER A 21 -9.81 1.36 -11.02
CA SER A 21 -8.38 1.66 -10.94
C SER A 21 -8.02 2.87 -11.81
N LEU A 22 -8.56 2.94 -13.02
CA LEU A 22 -8.34 4.07 -13.92
C LEU A 22 -8.87 5.37 -13.32
N LEU A 23 -10.09 5.37 -12.78
CA LEU A 23 -10.68 6.54 -12.16
C LEU A 23 -9.88 7.02 -10.93
N ILE A 24 -9.51 6.09 -10.06
CA ILE A 24 -8.74 6.40 -8.84
C ILE A 24 -7.35 6.92 -9.23
N SER A 25 -6.64 6.22 -10.12
CA SER A 25 -5.29 6.63 -10.52
C SER A 25 -5.30 7.95 -11.29
N ALA A 26 -6.25 8.17 -12.17
CA ALA A 26 -6.41 9.44 -12.89
C ALA A 26 -6.66 10.60 -11.91
N THR A 27 -7.55 10.41 -10.92
CA THR A 27 -7.82 11.42 -9.90
C THR A 27 -6.57 11.75 -9.08
N ILE A 28 -5.88 10.72 -8.56
CA ILE A 28 -4.66 10.91 -7.76
C ILE A 28 -3.57 11.58 -8.59
N SER A 29 -3.32 11.09 -9.81
CA SER A 29 -2.31 11.65 -10.71
C SER A 29 -2.61 13.09 -11.09
N SER A 30 -3.87 13.44 -11.34
CA SER A 30 -4.27 14.83 -11.64
C SER A 30 -4.00 15.78 -10.47
N VAL A 31 -4.30 15.35 -9.24
CA VAL A 31 -4.02 16.14 -8.04
C VAL A 31 -2.52 16.34 -7.87
N ILE A 32 -1.71 15.29 -8.01
CA ILE A 32 -0.25 15.38 -7.92
C ILE A 32 0.28 16.34 -8.98
N TYR A 33 -0.12 16.13 -10.23
CA TYR A 33 0.36 16.91 -11.36
C TYR A 33 0.01 18.40 -11.23
N ALA A 34 -1.25 18.72 -10.93
CA ALA A 34 -1.69 20.10 -10.71
C ALA A 34 -0.94 20.76 -9.56
N THR A 35 -0.73 20.03 -8.45
CA THR A 35 0.02 20.54 -7.29
C THR A 35 1.46 20.84 -7.65
N VAL A 36 2.15 19.91 -8.32
CA VAL A 36 3.57 20.09 -8.70
C VAL A 36 3.73 21.24 -9.70
N ILE A 37 2.88 21.32 -10.74
CA ILE A 37 2.91 22.42 -11.69
C ILE A 37 2.69 23.77 -10.99
N TYR A 38 1.66 23.86 -10.15
CA TYR A 38 1.42 25.08 -9.39
C TYR A 38 2.65 25.53 -8.58
N ILE A 39 3.30 24.57 -7.92
CA ILE A 39 4.51 24.82 -7.13
C ILE A 39 5.66 25.29 -8.01
N VAL A 40 5.93 24.60 -9.12
CA VAL A 40 7.01 24.92 -10.06
C VAL A 40 6.85 26.34 -10.63
N VAL A 41 5.63 26.70 -11.03
CA VAL A 41 5.35 28.00 -11.67
C VAL A 41 5.40 29.17 -10.67
N ASN A 42 4.99 28.94 -9.40
CA ASN A 42 4.74 30.06 -8.47
C ASN A 42 5.78 30.21 -7.34
N LEU A 43 6.61 29.18 -7.06
CA LEU A 43 7.47 29.20 -5.86
C LEU A 43 8.97 29.41 -6.13
N GLY A 44 9.34 29.76 -7.37
CA GLY A 44 10.72 30.13 -7.75
C GLY A 44 11.75 29.02 -7.47
N ASP A 45 12.99 29.38 -7.19
CA ASP A 45 14.15 28.47 -7.12
C ASP A 45 14.04 27.34 -6.09
N ASN A 46 13.24 27.52 -5.06
CA ASN A 46 13.03 26.51 -4.01
C ASN A 46 11.82 25.60 -4.26
N TRP A 47 11.26 25.62 -5.48
CA TRP A 47 10.08 24.83 -5.85
C TRP A 47 10.19 23.34 -5.47
N TRP A 48 11.39 22.77 -5.59
CA TRP A 48 11.64 21.35 -5.36
C TRP A 48 11.43 20.93 -3.90
N VAL A 49 11.74 21.80 -2.92
CA VAL A 49 11.48 21.52 -1.49
C VAL A 49 9.98 21.42 -1.23
N TYR A 50 9.21 22.38 -1.79
CA TYR A 50 7.77 22.43 -1.62
C TYR A 50 7.08 21.27 -2.37
N ALA A 51 7.55 20.97 -3.59
CA ALA A 51 7.06 19.84 -4.37
C ALA A 51 7.32 18.50 -3.68
N PHE A 52 8.54 18.30 -3.16
CA PHE A 52 8.85 17.13 -2.34
C PHE A 52 7.91 17.01 -1.12
N GLY A 53 7.76 18.10 -0.36
CA GLY A 53 6.90 18.14 0.81
C GLY A 53 5.42 17.82 0.48
N ALA A 54 4.90 18.40 -0.60
CA ALA A 54 3.53 18.16 -1.07
C ALA A 54 3.32 16.71 -1.52
N VAL A 55 4.22 16.19 -2.36
CA VAL A 55 4.14 14.80 -2.87
C VAL A 55 4.28 13.80 -1.73
N PHE A 56 5.22 14.00 -0.82
CA PHE A 56 5.42 13.11 0.33
C PHE A 56 4.21 13.14 1.28
N THR A 57 3.63 14.32 1.52
CA THR A 57 2.41 14.45 2.34
C THR A 57 1.24 13.73 1.70
N LEU A 58 1.04 13.88 0.39
CA LEU A 58 -0.02 13.19 -0.33
C LEU A 58 0.20 11.67 -0.33
N GLN A 59 1.45 11.22 -0.52
CA GLN A 59 1.80 9.81 -0.43
C GLN A 59 1.50 9.24 0.96
N ALA A 60 1.81 9.98 2.02
CA ALA A 60 1.47 9.58 3.39
C ALA A 60 -0.04 9.49 3.59
N ILE A 61 -0.81 10.48 3.11
CA ILE A 61 -2.27 10.47 3.17
C ILE A 61 -2.83 9.22 2.45
N ILE A 62 -2.37 8.95 1.23
CA ILE A 62 -2.81 7.78 0.46
C ILE A 62 -2.46 6.49 1.20
N PHE A 63 -1.25 6.37 1.75
CA PHE A 63 -0.81 5.20 2.50
C PHE A 63 -1.71 4.91 3.71
N PHE A 64 -2.13 5.95 4.45
CA PHE A 64 -3.05 5.80 5.57
C PHE A 64 -4.50 5.49 5.14
N LEU A 65 -4.95 6.08 4.04
CA LEU A 65 -6.32 5.93 3.55
C LEU A 65 -6.51 4.66 2.72
N TYR A 66 -5.44 4.12 2.12
CA TYR A 66 -5.51 2.96 1.23
C TYR A 66 -6.29 1.77 1.84
N PRO A 67 -5.96 1.28 3.07
CA PRO A 67 -6.65 0.13 3.64
C PRO A 67 -8.09 0.41 4.09
N VAL A 68 -8.46 1.69 4.25
CA VAL A 68 -9.76 2.09 4.76
C VAL A 68 -10.71 2.51 3.64
N LEU A 69 -10.20 3.18 2.61
CA LEU A 69 -11.02 3.72 1.52
C LEU A 69 -10.82 2.94 0.20
N ILE A 70 -9.57 2.67 -0.19
CA ILE A 70 -9.30 2.12 -1.52
C ILE A 70 -9.52 0.60 -1.54
N MET A 71 -8.96 -0.14 -0.59
CA MET A 71 -9.13 -1.60 -0.56
C MET A 71 -10.59 -2.07 -0.53
N PRO A 72 -11.51 -1.44 0.23
CA PRO A 72 -12.92 -1.84 0.25
C PRO A 72 -13.68 -1.61 -1.06
N LEU A 73 -13.17 -0.77 -1.95
CA LEU A 73 -13.76 -0.59 -3.29
C LEU A 73 -13.58 -1.84 -4.17
N PHE A 74 -12.54 -2.62 -3.91
CA PHE A 74 -12.20 -3.82 -4.68
C PHE A 74 -12.55 -5.12 -3.95
N ASN A 75 -12.50 -5.13 -2.62
CA ASN A 75 -12.62 -6.34 -1.81
C ASN A 75 -13.65 -6.18 -0.71
N LYS A 76 -14.33 -7.26 -0.38
CA LYS A 76 -15.17 -7.33 0.81
C LYS A 76 -14.36 -7.84 1.99
N PHE A 77 -14.62 -7.26 3.15
CA PHE A 77 -14.00 -7.63 4.41
C PHE A 77 -15.08 -8.09 5.38
N GLU A 78 -14.94 -9.29 5.92
CA GLU A 78 -15.86 -9.87 6.88
C GLU A 78 -15.07 -10.21 8.16
N PRO A 79 -15.67 -10.14 9.35
CA PRO A 79 -15.01 -10.60 10.57
C PRO A 79 -14.62 -12.09 10.44
N LEU A 80 -13.50 -12.47 11.05
CA LEU A 80 -13.11 -13.89 11.16
C LEU A 80 -13.93 -14.54 12.28
N ASP A 81 -14.98 -15.28 11.91
CA ASP A 81 -15.88 -15.94 12.86
C ASP A 81 -15.47 -17.39 13.18
N ASN A 82 -14.55 -18.00 12.41
CA ASN A 82 -14.08 -19.35 12.65
C ASN A 82 -13.22 -19.42 13.92
N GLU A 83 -13.78 -20.00 14.98
CA GLU A 83 -13.15 -20.11 16.29
C GLU A 83 -11.88 -20.98 16.31
N GLU A 84 -11.74 -21.94 15.39
CA GLU A 84 -10.54 -22.77 15.28
C GLU A 84 -9.31 -21.96 14.92
N PHE A 85 -9.46 -20.97 14.04
CA PHE A 85 -8.39 -20.03 13.67
C PHE A 85 -8.30 -18.88 14.66
N LYS A 86 -9.42 -18.35 15.11
CA LYS A 86 -9.47 -17.14 15.93
C LYS A 86 -8.78 -17.31 17.29
N LYS A 87 -9.05 -18.42 18.00
CA LYS A 87 -8.50 -18.66 19.34
C LYS A 87 -6.96 -18.73 19.39
N PRO A 88 -6.28 -19.54 18.53
CA PRO A 88 -4.82 -19.56 18.47
C PRO A 88 -4.23 -18.18 18.14
N ILE A 89 -4.83 -17.48 17.17
CA ILE A 89 -4.38 -16.14 16.76
C ILE A 89 -4.49 -15.15 17.94
N GLU A 90 -5.62 -15.09 18.62
CA GLU A 90 -5.80 -14.20 19.77
C GLU A 90 -4.84 -14.52 20.90
N LYS A 91 -4.55 -15.82 21.16
CA LYS A 91 -3.55 -16.26 22.12
C LYS A 91 -2.14 -15.76 21.75
N LEU A 92 -1.76 -15.90 20.47
CA LEU A 92 -0.49 -15.40 19.96
C LEU A 92 -0.38 -13.87 20.12
N LEU A 93 -1.42 -13.13 19.71
CA LEU A 93 -1.46 -11.67 19.81
C LEU A 93 -1.30 -11.17 21.24
N LYS A 94 -1.96 -11.84 22.21
CA LYS A 94 -1.79 -11.56 23.63
C LYS A 94 -0.35 -11.82 24.11
N LYS A 95 0.26 -12.95 23.68
CA LYS A 95 1.64 -13.32 24.04
C LYS A 95 2.67 -12.27 23.60
N VAL A 96 2.43 -11.61 22.44
CA VAL A 96 3.35 -10.60 21.90
C VAL A 96 2.93 -9.15 22.19
N ASP A 97 1.91 -8.95 23.02
CA ASP A 97 1.29 -7.65 23.34
C ASP A 97 0.91 -6.84 22.09
N PHE A 98 0.37 -7.53 21.09
CA PHE A 98 -0.10 -6.88 19.88
C PHE A 98 -1.59 -6.53 19.99
N LYS A 99 -1.90 -5.23 20.03
CA LYS A 99 -3.28 -4.73 20.10
C LYS A 99 -3.85 -4.58 18.70
N SER A 100 -4.83 -5.43 18.34
CA SER A 100 -5.60 -5.33 17.11
C SER A 100 -7.04 -4.91 17.37
N LYS A 101 -7.67 -4.23 16.41
CA LYS A 101 -9.09 -3.88 16.44
C LYS A 101 -9.98 -5.02 15.94
N GLY A 102 -9.38 -6.07 15.36
CA GLY A 102 -10.08 -7.26 14.91
C GLY A 102 -9.32 -8.05 13.86
N LEU A 103 -9.83 -9.24 13.62
CA LEU A 103 -9.39 -10.20 12.61
C LEU A 103 -10.42 -10.19 11.49
N PHE A 104 -9.97 -10.09 10.25
CA PHE A 104 -10.86 -9.99 9.09
C PHE A 104 -10.44 -10.97 8.00
N VAL A 105 -11.43 -11.40 7.21
CA VAL A 105 -11.25 -12.22 6.01
C VAL A 105 -11.56 -11.35 4.80
N MET A 106 -10.69 -11.39 3.80
CA MET A 106 -10.88 -10.72 2.52
C MET A 106 -11.17 -11.74 1.42
N ASN A 107 -12.14 -11.45 0.54
CA ASN A 107 -12.55 -12.31 -0.56
C ASN A 107 -11.55 -12.30 -1.74
N ALA A 108 -10.31 -12.72 -1.50
CA ALA A 108 -9.24 -12.77 -2.49
C ALA A 108 -9.49 -13.82 -3.58
N SER A 109 -10.26 -14.88 -3.27
CA SER A 109 -10.60 -15.97 -4.21
C SER A 109 -11.32 -15.53 -5.47
N LEU A 110 -11.91 -14.33 -5.50
CA LEU A 110 -12.51 -13.76 -6.71
C LEU A 110 -11.45 -13.40 -7.78
N ARG A 111 -10.18 -13.25 -7.41
CA ARG A 111 -9.11 -12.80 -8.29
C ARG A 111 -7.96 -13.78 -8.39
N SER A 112 -7.61 -14.42 -7.28
CA SER A 112 -6.44 -15.29 -7.22
C SER A 112 -6.68 -16.49 -6.31
N THR A 113 -5.89 -17.55 -6.53
CA THR A 113 -5.81 -18.69 -5.61
C THR A 113 -4.68 -18.54 -4.58
N HIS A 114 -3.88 -17.48 -4.66
CA HIS A 114 -2.80 -17.24 -3.71
C HIS A 114 -3.33 -16.98 -2.30
N GLY A 115 -2.81 -17.71 -1.33
CA GLY A 115 -3.03 -17.45 0.10
C GLY A 115 -2.09 -16.35 0.58
N ASN A 116 -2.62 -15.40 1.37
CA ASN A 116 -1.82 -14.35 2.02
C ASN A 116 -2.51 -13.88 3.31
N ALA A 117 -1.70 -13.26 4.19
CA ALA A 117 -2.17 -12.52 5.35
C ALA A 117 -1.33 -11.24 5.50
N PHE A 118 -1.93 -10.17 5.99
CA PHE A 118 -1.21 -8.91 6.18
C PHE A 118 -1.78 -8.07 7.32
N PHE A 119 -0.94 -7.20 7.84
CA PHE A 119 -1.34 -6.19 8.82
C PHE A 119 -1.69 -4.89 8.13
N THR A 120 -2.76 -4.23 8.60
CA THR A 120 -3.18 -2.93 8.11
C THR A 120 -3.66 -2.06 9.26
N GLY A 121 -3.73 -0.74 9.01
CA GLY A 121 -4.08 0.23 10.03
C GLY A 121 -2.91 0.63 10.94
N PHE A 122 -3.13 1.63 11.77
CA PHE A 122 -2.09 2.26 12.58
C PHE A 122 -2.52 2.44 14.03
N GLY A 123 -1.54 2.46 14.94
CA GLY A 123 -1.77 2.70 16.35
C GLY A 123 -2.77 1.70 16.96
N LYS A 124 -3.89 2.21 17.47
CA LYS A 124 -4.96 1.41 18.08
C LYS A 124 -5.94 0.81 17.04
N ASN A 125 -5.85 1.22 15.78
CA ASN A 125 -6.75 0.78 14.70
C ASN A 125 -6.13 -0.31 13.81
N LYS A 126 -5.13 -1.02 14.30
CA LYS A 126 -4.52 -2.15 13.58
C LYS A 126 -5.53 -3.26 13.35
N ARG A 127 -5.51 -3.84 12.15
CA ARG A 127 -6.33 -4.98 11.74
C ARG A 127 -5.42 -6.05 11.16
N ILE A 128 -5.83 -7.29 11.30
CA ILE A 128 -5.19 -8.42 10.63
C ILE A 128 -6.18 -8.92 9.61
N VAL A 129 -5.72 -9.04 8.37
CA VAL A 129 -6.55 -9.47 7.25
C VAL A 129 -5.97 -10.76 6.69
N PHE A 130 -6.80 -11.78 6.58
CA PHE A 130 -6.50 -13.06 5.96
C PHE A 130 -7.22 -13.16 4.62
N PHE A 131 -6.57 -13.75 3.62
CA PHE A 131 -7.27 -14.11 2.41
C PHE A 131 -8.13 -15.35 2.67
N ASP A 132 -9.33 -15.36 2.11
CA ASP A 132 -10.23 -16.53 2.17
C ASP A 132 -9.61 -17.77 1.54
N THR A 133 -8.71 -17.60 0.57
CA THR A 133 -7.91 -18.66 -0.03
C THR A 133 -6.90 -19.27 0.95
N LEU A 134 -6.29 -18.48 1.82
CA LEU A 134 -5.34 -18.94 2.82
C LEU A 134 -6.04 -19.88 3.82
N LEU A 135 -7.19 -19.45 4.35
CA LEU A 135 -7.96 -20.21 5.34
C LEU A 135 -8.46 -21.58 4.84
N LYS A 136 -8.50 -21.76 3.52
CA LYS A 136 -8.88 -23.04 2.88
C LYS A 136 -7.72 -24.02 2.72
N THR A 137 -6.50 -23.54 2.80
CA THR A 137 -5.30 -24.30 2.43
C THR A 137 -4.37 -24.63 3.59
N ILE A 138 -4.57 -24.00 4.75
CA ILE A 138 -3.71 -24.17 5.91
C ILE A 138 -4.49 -24.60 7.15
N THR A 139 -3.76 -25.18 8.08
CA THR A 139 -4.25 -25.55 9.43
C THR A 139 -4.13 -24.35 10.39
N PRO A 140 -4.82 -24.37 11.55
CA PRO A 140 -4.68 -23.35 12.58
C PRO A 140 -3.24 -23.18 13.10
N ASP A 141 -2.46 -24.27 13.20
CA ASP A 141 -1.06 -24.24 13.65
C ASP A 141 -0.15 -23.58 12.63
N GLU A 142 -0.35 -23.87 11.33
CA GLU A 142 0.35 -23.21 10.24
C GLU A 142 0.03 -21.72 10.18
N MET A 143 -1.22 -21.35 10.46
CA MET A 143 -1.64 -19.95 10.55
C MET A 143 -0.90 -19.23 11.69
N GLU A 144 -0.75 -19.86 12.86
CA GLU A 144 0.00 -19.28 13.98
C GLU A 144 1.45 -19.02 13.58
N ALA A 145 2.09 -19.94 12.85
CA ALA A 145 3.46 -19.79 12.37
C ALA A 145 3.60 -18.64 11.36
N ILE A 146 2.72 -18.56 10.36
CA ILE A 146 2.70 -17.46 9.36
C ILE A 146 2.51 -16.12 10.07
N LEU A 147 1.54 -16.03 10.96
CA LEU A 147 1.27 -14.79 11.68
C LEU A 147 2.43 -14.39 12.59
N GLY A 148 3.10 -15.36 13.22
CA GLY A 148 4.32 -15.13 14.01
C GLY A 148 5.44 -14.51 13.17
N HIS A 149 5.62 -14.97 11.93
CA HIS A 149 6.57 -14.40 10.98
C HIS A 149 6.21 -12.95 10.61
N GLU A 150 4.96 -12.69 10.27
CA GLU A 150 4.46 -11.35 9.93
C GLU A 150 4.56 -10.37 11.11
N LEU A 151 4.25 -10.83 12.33
CA LEU A 151 4.46 -10.05 13.56
C LEU A 151 5.93 -9.71 13.79
N GLY A 152 6.86 -10.60 13.40
CA GLY A 152 8.29 -10.34 13.41
C GLY A 152 8.65 -9.14 12.53
N HIS A 153 8.19 -9.10 11.28
CA HIS A 153 8.37 -7.98 10.36
C HIS A 153 7.82 -6.67 10.92
N TYR A 154 6.62 -6.73 11.50
CA TYR A 154 6.02 -5.58 12.15
C TYR A 154 6.88 -5.05 13.31
N LYS A 155 7.33 -5.95 14.22
CA LYS A 155 8.14 -5.59 15.39
C LYS A 155 9.52 -5.03 15.02
N LEU A 156 10.12 -5.50 13.92
CA LEU A 156 11.38 -4.99 13.37
C LEU A 156 11.24 -3.62 12.69
N GLY A 157 10.02 -3.11 12.57
CA GLY A 157 9.75 -1.78 12.04
C GLY A 157 10.07 -1.62 10.56
N HIS A 158 9.91 -2.67 9.75
CA HIS A 158 10.23 -2.65 8.32
C HIS A 158 9.49 -1.55 7.59
N ILE A 159 8.19 -1.33 7.87
CA ILE A 159 7.40 -0.24 7.29
C ILE A 159 8.04 1.13 7.58
N ARG A 160 8.48 1.35 8.83
CA ARG A 160 9.12 2.61 9.23
C ARG A 160 10.45 2.82 8.47
N LYS A 161 11.25 1.76 8.34
CA LYS A 161 12.53 1.82 7.60
C LYS A 161 12.29 2.15 6.13
N THR A 162 11.30 1.51 5.50
CA THR A 162 10.91 1.78 4.10
C THR A 162 10.44 3.22 3.93
N LEU A 163 9.60 3.75 4.83
CA LEU A 163 9.14 5.13 4.77
C LEU A 163 10.30 6.13 4.92
N ILE A 164 11.24 5.89 5.85
CA ILE A 164 12.43 6.73 6.01
C ILE A 164 13.31 6.69 4.76
N SER A 165 13.57 5.48 4.21
CA SER A 165 14.34 5.35 2.97
C SER A 165 13.67 6.08 1.81
N SER A 166 12.35 5.94 1.63
CA SER A 166 11.60 6.64 0.59
C SER A 166 11.69 8.15 0.74
N LEU A 167 11.64 8.66 1.97
CA LEU A 167 11.80 10.08 2.27
C LEU A 167 13.19 10.58 1.87
N VAL A 168 14.25 9.86 2.27
CA VAL A 168 15.65 10.26 1.96
C VAL A 168 15.90 10.21 0.45
N PHE A 169 15.57 9.11 -0.21
CA PHE A 169 15.78 8.99 -1.66
C PHE A 169 14.91 9.96 -2.46
N GLY A 170 13.68 10.19 -2.02
CA GLY A 170 12.80 11.19 -2.63
C GLY A 170 13.37 12.59 -2.52
N PHE A 171 13.85 12.99 -1.35
CA PHE A 171 14.49 14.29 -1.14
C PHE A 171 15.71 14.49 -2.05
N ILE A 172 16.60 13.48 -2.10
CA ILE A 172 17.77 13.51 -2.99
C ILE A 172 17.34 13.60 -4.45
N GLY A 173 16.32 12.83 -4.87
CA GLY A 173 15.80 12.85 -6.23
C GLY A 173 15.24 14.21 -6.64
N PHE A 174 14.47 14.88 -5.80
CA PHE A 174 13.95 16.22 -6.05
C PHE A 174 15.08 17.27 -6.10
N TYR A 175 16.09 17.12 -5.24
CA TYR A 175 17.27 17.99 -5.28
C TYR A 175 18.03 17.84 -6.60
N ILE A 176 18.34 16.60 -7.01
CA ILE A 176 19.04 16.34 -8.28
C ILE A 176 18.23 16.88 -9.45
N LEU A 177 16.92 16.66 -9.48
CA LEU A 177 16.03 17.18 -10.51
C LEU A 177 16.08 18.71 -10.57
N SER A 178 16.10 19.37 -9.42
CA SER A 178 16.25 20.84 -9.33
C SER A 178 17.56 21.33 -9.94
N GLU A 179 18.68 20.66 -9.67
CA GLU A 179 19.98 21.05 -10.22
C GLU A 179 20.06 20.80 -11.73
N VAL A 180 19.48 19.70 -12.22
CA VAL A 180 19.40 19.40 -13.67
C VAL A 180 18.58 20.47 -14.39
N LEU A 181 17.43 20.86 -13.84
CA LEU A 181 16.57 21.89 -14.44
C LEU A 181 17.13 23.32 -14.39
N LYS A 182 18.13 23.58 -13.55
CA LYS A 182 18.86 24.88 -13.54
C LYS A 182 20.02 24.91 -14.53
N SER A 183 20.42 23.78 -15.08
CA SER A 183 21.55 23.68 -15.99
C SER A 183 21.15 24.06 -17.42
N ASP A 184 21.53 25.23 -17.90
CA ASP A 184 21.29 25.65 -19.28
C ASP A 184 21.93 24.67 -20.30
N ASN A 185 23.05 24.05 -19.97
CA ASN A 185 23.72 23.07 -20.82
C ASN A 185 22.86 21.80 -21.02
N PHE A 186 22.07 21.39 -20.03
CA PHE A 186 21.22 20.21 -20.16
C PHE A 186 20.16 20.38 -21.25
N PHE A 187 19.56 21.58 -21.35
CA PHE A 187 18.55 21.88 -22.37
C PHE A 187 19.16 22.04 -23.75
N LEU A 188 20.32 22.74 -23.85
CA LEU A 188 21.03 22.97 -25.10
C LEU A 188 21.56 21.66 -25.72
N ASP A 189 22.16 20.78 -24.89
CA ASP A 189 22.71 19.49 -25.35
C ASP A 189 21.63 18.51 -25.84
N HIS A 190 20.37 18.70 -25.43
CA HIS A 190 19.24 17.84 -25.82
C HIS A 190 18.29 18.49 -26.84
N GLY A 191 18.64 19.65 -27.38
CA GLY A 191 17.86 20.36 -28.42
C GLY A 191 16.49 20.84 -27.94
N LEU A 192 16.35 21.10 -26.66
CA LEU A 192 15.16 21.66 -26.03
C LEU A 192 15.38 23.17 -25.85
N GLU A 193 15.06 23.96 -26.89
CA GLU A 193 15.03 25.43 -26.84
C GLU A 193 13.72 25.95 -26.22
#